data_d0781b3ed0ddd950257991baaaa79e35
#
_entry.id   d0781b3ed0ddd950257991baaaa79e35
#
_cell.length_a   1.000
_cell.length_b   1.000
_cell.length_c   1.000
_cell.angle_alpha   90.00
_cell.angle_beta   90.00
_cell.angle_gamma   90.00
#
_symmetry.space_group_name_H-M   'P 1'
#
loop_
_entity.id
_entity.type
_entity.pdbx_description
1 polymer ?
#
loop_
_entity_poly.entity_id
_entity_poly.type
_entity_poly.pdbx_seq_one_letter_code
_entity_poly.pdbx_strand_id
1 'polypeptide(L)'
;MKKVISVFTATRAEYGLLKPIINKLNKIKEFDVRIVATGAHLSPEFGLTYKEIEKDGFHIDEKIEILLSADTPSAISKSMGLVLIGFADYFKRINPDLLIVLGDRYETLAVSMAAVNQRIPIAHLYGGESTEGAVDESIRHAITKLSYLHFTSTETYRKRVIQLGEHPDRVFNVGAIGIENILNEKLLSKDELEKELKIDLSKPYAMACFHPVTLEENTSEKHITALLEACKAYKNMNFIFTKTNADTDGRIINRLIDKYAEENDNITAFTSLGTVNYLSVLKHSAMIIGNSSSGLLEAPSFGIPTINIGERQKGRIQATSVINCNPNEEEIKQAIKKALSDSFIKQAKETVNPYGDGNTSERIIEVIKEYMLGEKINLKKEFYDVEVVGI
;
A
#
# COMPACT_ATOMS: atom_id res chain seq x y z
N MET A 1 -21.80 -12.84 -25.58
CA MET A 1 -20.90 -11.67 -25.65
C MET A 1 -19.94 -11.75 -24.50
N LYS A 2 -18.70 -11.22 -24.63
CA LYS A 2 -17.80 -11.12 -23.49
C LYS A 2 -18.31 -10.04 -22.52
N LYS A 3 -18.05 -10.24 -21.24
CA LYS A 3 -18.29 -9.22 -20.21
C LYS A 3 -17.18 -8.18 -20.24
N VAL A 4 -17.52 -6.91 -20.32
CA VAL A 4 -16.56 -5.80 -20.36
C VAL A 4 -16.20 -5.37 -18.94
N ILE A 5 -14.93 -5.46 -18.58
CA ILE A 5 -14.42 -5.05 -17.25
C ILE A 5 -13.48 -3.86 -17.47
N SER A 6 -13.86 -2.69 -16.96
CA SER A 6 -12.98 -1.52 -16.95
C SER A 6 -12.15 -1.50 -15.68
N VAL A 7 -10.83 -1.29 -15.82
CA VAL A 7 -9.89 -1.11 -14.73
C VAL A 7 -9.38 0.31 -14.75
N PHE A 8 -9.69 1.07 -13.72
CA PHE A 8 -9.27 2.46 -13.55
C PHE A 8 -7.94 2.55 -12.81
N THR A 9 -7.05 3.42 -13.28
CA THR A 9 -5.80 3.76 -12.60
C THR A 9 -5.39 5.21 -12.84
N ALA A 10 -4.98 5.92 -11.79
CA ALA A 10 -4.57 7.32 -11.84
C ALA A 10 -3.08 7.51 -11.49
N THR A 11 -2.45 6.51 -10.83
CA THR A 11 -1.07 6.60 -10.37
C THR A 11 -0.31 5.30 -10.58
N ARG A 12 1.02 5.42 -10.65
CA ARG A 12 1.93 4.26 -10.73
C ARG A 12 1.74 3.28 -9.57
N ALA A 13 1.52 3.80 -8.36
CA ALA A 13 1.32 2.97 -7.17
C ALA A 13 0.06 2.11 -7.29
N GLU A 14 -1.05 2.68 -7.75
CA GLU A 14 -2.29 1.93 -8.00
C GLU A 14 -2.09 0.87 -9.08
N TYR A 15 -1.46 1.24 -10.21
CA TYR A 15 -1.20 0.29 -11.29
C TYR A 15 -0.37 -0.90 -10.82
N GLY A 16 0.69 -0.65 -10.03
CA GLY A 16 1.52 -1.72 -9.48
C GLY A 16 0.74 -2.76 -8.66
N LEU A 17 -0.30 -2.31 -7.95
CA LEU A 17 -1.21 -3.18 -7.20
C LEU A 17 -2.28 -3.83 -8.09
N LEU A 18 -2.72 -3.17 -9.16
CA LEU A 18 -3.74 -3.70 -10.07
C LEU A 18 -3.17 -4.68 -11.11
N LYS A 19 -1.87 -4.62 -11.39
CA LYS A 19 -1.21 -5.44 -12.43
C LYS A 19 -1.44 -6.95 -12.28
N PRO A 20 -1.36 -7.59 -11.09
CA PRO A 20 -1.67 -9.02 -10.94
C PRO A 20 -3.11 -9.35 -11.32
N ILE A 21 -4.07 -8.49 -10.98
CA ILE A 21 -5.49 -8.65 -11.31
C ILE A 21 -5.68 -8.53 -12.82
N ILE A 22 -5.13 -7.49 -13.45
CA ILE A 22 -5.21 -7.27 -14.90
C ILE A 22 -4.65 -8.48 -15.66
N ASN A 23 -3.48 -8.99 -15.23
CA ASN A 23 -2.85 -10.18 -15.82
C ASN A 23 -3.76 -11.41 -15.77
N LYS A 24 -4.45 -11.63 -14.66
CA LYS A 24 -5.34 -12.79 -14.49
C LYS A 24 -6.65 -12.61 -15.23
N LEU A 25 -7.25 -11.42 -15.21
CA LEU A 25 -8.48 -11.11 -15.96
C LEU A 25 -8.29 -11.31 -17.46
N ASN A 26 -7.17 -10.86 -18.02
CA ASN A 26 -6.87 -11.00 -19.45
C ASN A 26 -6.72 -12.47 -19.94
N LYS A 27 -6.52 -13.42 -19.01
CA LYS A 27 -6.45 -14.85 -19.34
C LYS A 27 -7.83 -15.50 -19.43
N ILE A 28 -8.89 -14.81 -19.01
CA ILE A 28 -10.27 -15.33 -18.99
C ILE A 28 -10.93 -14.96 -20.31
N LYS A 29 -11.30 -15.97 -21.10
CA LYS A 29 -11.84 -15.79 -22.45
C LYS A 29 -13.20 -15.08 -22.50
N GLU A 30 -13.94 -15.16 -21.41
CA GLU A 30 -15.27 -14.56 -21.24
C GLU A 30 -15.20 -13.05 -20.92
N PHE A 31 -14.03 -12.52 -20.62
CA PHE A 31 -13.83 -11.12 -20.28
C PHE A 31 -13.17 -10.33 -21.41
N ASP A 32 -13.54 -9.06 -21.52
CA ASP A 32 -12.90 -8.02 -22.31
C ASP A 32 -12.43 -6.95 -21.34
N VAL A 33 -11.12 -6.92 -21.08
CA VAL A 33 -10.52 -6.03 -20.07
C VAL A 33 -10.08 -4.74 -20.70
N ARG A 34 -10.57 -3.62 -20.17
CA ARG A 34 -10.32 -2.26 -20.65
C ARG A 34 -9.57 -1.46 -19.58
N ILE A 35 -8.39 -0.97 -19.89
CA ILE A 35 -7.58 -0.16 -18.97
C ILE A 35 -7.80 1.31 -19.30
N VAL A 36 -8.16 2.10 -18.28
CA VAL A 36 -8.31 3.55 -18.40
C VAL A 36 -7.29 4.23 -17.50
N ALA A 37 -6.37 4.97 -18.11
CA ALA A 37 -5.33 5.71 -17.40
C ALA A 37 -5.67 7.21 -17.33
N THR A 38 -5.43 7.83 -16.18
CA THR A 38 -5.66 9.25 -15.95
C THR A 38 -4.65 9.85 -14.97
N GLY A 39 -4.85 11.07 -14.53
CA GLY A 39 -4.11 11.71 -13.45
C GLY A 39 -2.61 11.74 -13.66
N ALA A 40 -1.86 11.34 -12.62
CA ALA A 40 -0.40 11.36 -12.63
C ALA A 40 0.22 10.49 -13.73
N HIS A 41 -0.49 9.45 -14.19
CA HIS A 41 -0.02 8.62 -15.30
C HIS A 41 0.27 9.41 -16.57
N LEU A 42 -0.50 10.47 -16.85
CA LEU A 42 -0.44 11.23 -18.09
C LEU A 42 0.40 12.51 -17.97
N SER A 43 0.90 12.83 -16.79
CA SER A 43 1.67 14.04 -16.54
C SER A 43 3.17 13.83 -16.77
N PRO A 44 3.82 14.70 -17.55
CA PRO A 44 5.28 14.73 -17.68
C PRO A 44 5.99 14.96 -16.34
N GLU A 45 5.40 15.76 -15.46
CA GLU A 45 5.94 16.06 -14.12
C GLU A 45 6.09 14.79 -13.27
N PHE A 46 5.17 13.84 -13.43
CA PHE A 46 5.19 12.54 -12.73
C PHE A 46 5.78 11.40 -13.58
N GLY A 47 6.46 11.74 -14.70
CA GLY A 47 7.26 10.80 -15.49
C GLY A 47 6.49 9.99 -16.53
N LEU A 48 5.26 10.37 -16.91
CA LEU A 48 4.44 9.69 -17.93
C LEU A 48 4.35 8.18 -17.68
N THR A 49 4.00 7.79 -16.45
CA THR A 49 4.04 6.41 -15.98
C THR A 49 3.04 5.47 -16.67
N TYR A 50 2.13 5.98 -17.53
CA TYR A 50 1.35 5.13 -18.42
C TYR A 50 2.23 4.27 -19.34
N LYS A 51 3.46 4.72 -19.66
CA LYS A 51 4.43 3.96 -20.45
C LYS A 51 4.87 2.67 -19.77
N GLU A 52 4.79 2.58 -18.44
CA GLU A 52 5.04 1.33 -17.71
C GLU A 52 3.95 0.30 -18.00
N ILE A 53 2.69 0.73 -18.11
CA ILE A 53 1.55 -0.12 -18.48
C ILE A 53 1.77 -0.69 -19.90
N GLU A 54 2.15 0.17 -20.85
CA GLU A 54 2.43 -0.24 -22.23
C GLU A 54 3.67 -1.17 -22.32
N LYS A 55 4.72 -0.88 -21.54
CA LYS A 55 5.94 -1.72 -21.43
C LYS A 55 5.65 -3.11 -20.89
N ASP A 56 4.69 -3.24 -19.98
CA ASP A 56 4.21 -4.51 -19.44
C ASP A 56 3.36 -5.31 -20.45
N GLY A 57 3.13 -4.76 -21.66
CA GLY A 57 2.39 -5.40 -22.74
C GLY A 57 0.88 -5.19 -22.72
N PHE A 58 0.38 -4.29 -21.86
CA PHE A 58 -1.04 -3.98 -21.82
C PHE A 58 -1.39 -2.83 -22.75
N HIS A 59 -2.57 -2.95 -23.38
CA HIS A 59 -3.18 -1.86 -24.11
C HIS A 59 -3.96 -0.94 -23.18
N ILE A 60 -3.77 0.37 -23.31
CA ILE A 60 -4.57 1.38 -22.61
C ILE A 60 -5.69 1.80 -23.57
N ASP A 61 -6.93 1.50 -23.19
CA ASP A 61 -8.09 1.77 -24.03
C ASP A 61 -8.45 3.25 -24.08
N GLU A 62 -8.21 3.97 -22.99
CA GLU A 62 -8.49 5.40 -22.90
C GLU A 62 -7.47 6.10 -22.00
N LYS A 63 -7.07 7.31 -22.40
CA LYS A 63 -6.22 8.23 -21.65
C LYS A 63 -7.01 9.53 -21.42
N ILE A 64 -7.39 9.82 -20.18
CA ILE A 64 -8.21 10.98 -19.84
C ILE A 64 -7.38 11.97 -19.01
N GLU A 65 -7.02 13.10 -19.62
CA GLU A 65 -6.25 14.15 -18.94
C GLU A 65 -7.15 14.95 -17.99
N ILE A 66 -6.69 15.11 -16.74
CA ILE A 66 -7.47 15.79 -15.70
C ILE A 66 -6.65 16.77 -14.85
N LEU A 67 -5.31 16.67 -14.91
CA LEU A 67 -4.45 17.48 -14.04
C LEU A 67 -4.39 18.92 -14.53
N LEU A 68 -4.53 19.85 -13.59
CA LEU A 68 -4.27 21.27 -13.77
C LEU A 68 -2.87 21.60 -13.27
N SER A 69 -2.27 22.67 -13.77
CA SER A 69 -0.94 23.15 -13.35
C SER A 69 -0.96 23.83 -11.96
N ALA A 70 -1.73 23.29 -11.02
CA ALA A 70 -1.84 23.78 -9.64
C ALA A 70 -2.28 22.64 -8.71
N ASP A 71 -1.80 22.66 -7.47
CA ASP A 71 -2.07 21.69 -6.40
C ASP A 71 -3.00 22.23 -5.29
N THR A 72 -3.67 23.35 -5.55
CA THR A 72 -4.58 23.96 -4.59
C THR A 72 -5.87 23.15 -4.42
N PRO A 73 -6.57 23.23 -3.28
CA PRO A 73 -7.87 22.56 -3.08
C PRO A 73 -8.89 22.88 -4.18
N SER A 74 -8.86 24.12 -4.72
CA SER A 74 -9.70 24.52 -5.85
C SER A 74 -9.31 23.80 -7.15
N ALA A 75 -8.01 23.59 -7.41
CA ALA A 75 -7.54 22.87 -8.58
C ALA A 75 -7.92 21.38 -8.48
N ILE A 76 -7.78 20.75 -7.33
CA ILE A 76 -8.22 19.38 -7.07
C ILE A 76 -9.72 19.22 -7.37
N SER A 77 -10.56 20.12 -6.85
CA SER A 77 -12.01 20.10 -7.12
C SER A 77 -12.34 20.23 -8.60
N LYS A 78 -11.61 21.08 -9.35
CA LYS A 78 -11.76 21.22 -10.81
C LYS A 78 -11.31 19.96 -11.56
N SER A 79 -10.19 19.35 -11.13
CA SER A 79 -9.72 18.06 -11.67
C SER A 79 -10.77 16.96 -11.47
N MET A 80 -11.43 16.89 -10.33
CA MET A 80 -12.58 15.98 -10.13
C MET A 80 -13.70 16.23 -11.13
N GLY A 81 -14.01 17.50 -11.43
CA GLY A 81 -14.96 17.87 -12.48
C GLY A 81 -14.55 17.35 -13.86
N LEU A 82 -13.28 17.45 -14.21
CA LEU A 82 -12.75 16.90 -15.47
C LEU A 82 -12.85 15.37 -15.53
N VAL A 83 -12.61 14.67 -14.41
CA VAL A 83 -12.86 13.21 -14.33
C VAL A 83 -14.32 12.90 -14.64
N LEU A 84 -15.26 13.60 -14.00
CA LEU A 84 -16.69 13.37 -14.21
C LEU A 84 -17.08 13.56 -15.69
N ILE A 85 -16.60 14.61 -16.34
CA ILE A 85 -16.88 14.91 -17.75
C ILE A 85 -16.29 13.81 -18.66
N GLY A 86 -14.99 13.51 -18.50
CA GLY A 86 -14.31 12.53 -19.37
C GLY A 86 -14.88 11.11 -19.21
N PHE A 87 -15.17 10.70 -17.98
CA PHE A 87 -15.73 9.37 -17.74
C PHE A 87 -17.22 9.25 -18.08
N ALA A 88 -17.99 10.34 -18.08
CA ALA A 88 -19.37 10.31 -18.60
C ALA A 88 -19.40 9.88 -20.07
N ASP A 89 -18.51 10.43 -20.89
CA ASP A 89 -18.39 10.07 -22.30
C ASP A 89 -17.82 8.66 -22.52
N TYR A 90 -16.79 8.30 -21.76
CA TYR A 90 -16.20 6.96 -21.79
C TYR A 90 -17.24 5.89 -21.46
N PHE A 91 -17.95 6.00 -20.35
CA PHE A 91 -18.94 5.02 -19.92
C PHE A 91 -20.15 4.94 -20.88
N LYS A 92 -20.59 6.07 -21.44
CA LYS A 92 -21.64 6.06 -22.47
C LYS A 92 -21.23 5.25 -23.71
N ARG A 93 -19.95 5.32 -24.11
CA ARG A 93 -19.42 4.63 -25.29
C ARG A 93 -19.13 3.16 -25.04
N ILE A 94 -18.52 2.84 -23.91
CA ILE A 94 -18.03 1.48 -23.58
C ILE A 94 -19.08 0.66 -22.83
N ASN A 95 -19.83 1.29 -21.93
CA ASN A 95 -20.85 0.67 -21.09
C ASN A 95 -20.36 -0.62 -20.40
N PRO A 96 -19.31 -0.55 -19.55
CA PRO A 96 -18.72 -1.74 -18.95
C PRO A 96 -19.70 -2.44 -18.00
N ASP A 97 -19.60 -3.78 -17.93
CA ASP A 97 -20.37 -4.58 -17.00
C ASP A 97 -19.85 -4.46 -15.55
N LEU A 98 -18.58 -4.05 -15.36
CA LEU A 98 -17.96 -3.83 -14.06
C LEU A 98 -16.85 -2.80 -14.17
N LEU A 99 -16.75 -1.89 -13.19
CA LEU A 99 -15.62 -1.00 -12.98
C LEU A 99 -14.82 -1.46 -11.75
N ILE A 100 -13.53 -1.67 -11.91
CA ILE A 100 -12.60 -1.96 -10.80
C ILE A 100 -11.87 -0.67 -10.44
N VAL A 101 -11.92 -0.32 -9.15
CA VAL A 101 -11.23 0.84 -8.56
C VAL A 101 -10.46 0.42 -7.31
N LEU A 102 -9.35 1.13 -7.02
CA LEU A 102 -8.51 0.87 -5.88
C LEU A 102 -8.33 2.14 -5.04
N GLY A 103 -8.42 2.00 -3.72
CA GLY A 103 -8.02 3.03 -2.76
C GLY A 103 -9.04 4.14 -2.57
N ASP A 104 -8.53 5.33 -2.33
CA ASP A 104 -9.23 6.42 -1.67
C ASP A 104 -8.88 7.81 -2.22
N ARG A 105 -8.36 7.86 -3.44
CA ARG A 105 -7.98 9.12 -4.07
C ARG A 105 -9.21 9.88 -4.61
N TYR A 106 -9.08 11.20 -4.74
CA TYR A 106 -10.13 12.06 -5.26
C TYR A 106 -10.54 11.68 -6.70
N GLU A 107 -9.59 11.21 -7.52
CA GLU A 107 -9.86 10.72 -8.87
C GLU A 107 -10.77 9.48 -8.82
N THR A 108 -10.49 8.58 -7.86
CA THR A 108 -11.27 7.36 -7.64
C THR A 108 -12.70 7.67 -7.19
N LEU A 109 -12.89 8.68 -6.34
CA LEU A 109 -14.22 9.14 -5.97
C LEU A 109 -14.98 9.67 -7.18
N ALA A 110 -14.37 10.53 -7.98
CA ALA A 110 -15.02 11.17 -9.12
C ALA A 110 -15.42 10.14 -10.20
N VAL A 111 -14.56 9.18 -10.52
CA VAL A 111 -14.90 8.10 -11.47
C VAL A 111 -16.02 7.21 -10.92
N SER A 112 -16.02 6.93 -9.62
CA SER A 112 -17.08 6.14 -8.96
C SER A 112 -18.43 6.84 -9.05
N MET A 113 -18.48 8.14 -8.85
CA MET A 113 -19.71 8.94 -9.03
C MET A 113 -20.22 8.88 -10.49
N ALA A 114 -19.31 8.99 -11.48
CA ALA A 114 -19.69 8.87 -12.89
C ALA A 114 -20.24 7.47 -13.20
N ALA A 115 -19.65 6.40 -12.64
CA ALA A 115 -20.11 5.02 -12.82
C ALA A 115 -21.50 4.79 -12.23
N VAL A 116 -21.77 5.28 -11.02
CA VAL A 116 -23.09 5.18 -10.38
C VAL A 116 -24.17 5.85 -11.23
N ASN A 117 -23.91 7.03 -11.78
CA ASN A 117 -24.83 7.75 -12.67
C ASN A 117 -25.17 6.92 -13.93
N GLN A 118 -24.22 6.14 -14.44
CA GLN A 118 -24.39 5.25 -15.59
C GLN A 118 -24.87 3.85 -15.20
N ARG A 119 -25.14 3.59 -13.91
CA ARG A 119 -25.57 2.30 -13.37
C ARG A 119 -24.55 1.18 -13.62
N ILE A 120 -23.26 1.51 -13.60
CA ILE A 120 -22.16 0.56 -13.72
C ILE A 120 -21.81 0.07 -12.30
N PRO A 121 -21.84 -1.26 -12.04
CA PRO A 121 -21.40 -1.79 -10.76
C PRO A 121 -19.90 -1.56 -10.55
N ILE A 122 -19.51 -1.26 -9.31
CA ILE A 122 -18.13 -0.96 -8.92
C ILE A 122 -17.62 -2.06 -8.00
N ALA A 123 -16.41 -2.54 -8.27
CA ALA A 123 -15.61 -3.38 -7.39
C ALA A 123 -14.51 -2.51 -6.75
N HIS A 124 -14.62 -2.28 -5.45
CA HIS A 124 -13.71 -1.43 -4.68
C HIS A 124 -12.70 -2.26 -3.90
N LEU A 125 -11.42 -2.03 -4.16
CA LEU A 125 -10.29 -2.62 -3.44
C LEU A 125 -9.79 -1.67 -2.35
N TYR A 126 -9.42 -2.22 -1.20
CA TYR A 126 -8.92 -1.48 -0.02
C TYR A 126 -9.94 -0.58 0.68
N GLY A 127 -11.24 -0.90 0.55
CA GLY A 127 -12.28 -0.31 1.39
C GLY A 127 -12.13 -0.71 2.87
N GLY A 128 -12.64 0.15 3.77
CA GLY A 128 -12.69 -0.12 5.21
C GLY A 128 -11.37 0.13 5.97
N GLU A 129 -10.28 0.48 5.30
CA GLU A 129 -9.05 0.94 5.97
C GLU A 129 -9.30 2.26 6.70
N SER A 130 -8.41 2.64 7.63
CA SER A 130 -8.47 3.90 8.34
C SER A 130 -7.18 4.68 8.19
N THR A 131 -7.31 5.97 7.94
CA THR A 131 -6.22 6.93 7.88
C THR A 131 -6.66 8.18 8.65
N GLU A 132 -6.67 8.08 9.97
CA GLU A 132 -7.15 9.15 10.83
C GLU A 132 -6.44 10.48 10.54
N GLY A 133 -7.22 11.56 10.40
CA GLY A 133 -6.70 12.90 10.11
C GLY A 133 -6.42 13.22 8.64
N ALA A 134 -6.70 12.31 7.69
CA ALA A 134 -6.60 12.56 6.26
C ALA A 134 -7.97 12.73 5.60
N VAL A 135 -8.05 13.58 4.57
CA VAL A 135 -9.26 13.74 3.73
C VAL A 135 -9.64 12.42 3.06
N ASP A 136 -8.65 11.60 2.77
CA ASP A 136 -8.77 10.27 2.13
C ASP A 136 -9.68 9.32 2.93
N GLU A 137 -9.77 9.48 4.25
CA GLU A 137 -10.67 8.69 5.11
C GLU A 137 -12.13 8.82 4.65
N SER A 138 -12.61 10.06 4.51
CA SER A 138 -13.99 10.33 4.07
C SER A 138 -14.22 9.89 2.63
N ILE A 139 -13.23 10.10 1.76
CA ILE A 139 -13.27 9.68 0.35
C ILE A 139 -13.39 8.16 0.25
N ARG A 140 -12.60 7.41 1.00
CA ARG A 140 -12.62 5.93 1.03
C ARG A 140 -14.00 5.39 1.40
N HIS A 141 -14.60 5.95 2.45
CA HIS A 141 -15.91 5.51 2.90
C HIS A 141 -17.01 5.88 1.90
N ALA A 142 -16.91 7.04 1.24
CA ALA A 142 -17.82 7.44 0.17
C ALA A 142 -17.73 6.47 -1.02
N ILE A 143 -16.53 6.11 -1.48
CA ILE A 143 -16.33 5.13 -2.56
C ILE A 143 -16.90 3.77 -2.14
N THR A 144 -16.70 3.34 -0.90
CA THR A 144 -17.31 2.12 -0.37
C THR A 144 -18.82 2.15 -0.52
N LYS A 145 -19.50 3.24 -0.16
CA LYS A 145 -20.96 3.35 -0.29
C LYS A 145 -21.44 3.35 -1.75
N LEU A 146 -20.65 3.88 -2.66
CA LEU A 146 -20.96 3.87 -4.10
C LEU A 146 -20.74 2.49 -4.76
N SER A 147 -19.96 1.60 -4.12
CA SER A 147 -19.52 0.33 -4.70
C SER A 147 -20.48 -0.82 -4.44
N TYR A 148 -20.41 -1.85 -5.28
CA TYR A 148 -21.25 -3.05 -5.19
C TYR A 148 -20.49 -4.25 -4.60
N LEU A 149 -19.24 -4.49 -5.04
CA LEU A 149 -18.34 -5.51 -4.50
C LEU A 149 -17.21 -4.84 -3.72
N HIS A 150 -16.82 -5.43 -2.60
CA HIS A 150 -15.83 -4.89 -1.70
C HIS A 150 -14.75 -5.92 -1.41
N PHE A 151 -13.49 -5.58 -1.73
CA PHE A 151 -12.32 -6.41 -1.51
C PHE A 151 -11.43 -5.76 -0.45
N THR A 152 -11.49 -6.27 0.76
CA THR A 152 -10.76 -5.72 1.90
C THR A 152 -9.48 -6.49 2.17
N SER A 153 -8.49 -5.81 2.75
CA SER A 153 -7.18 -6.39 3.03
C SER A 153 -7.13 -7.20 4.34
N THR A 154 -8.10 -7.01 5.24
CA THR A 154 -8.16 -7.71 6.52
C THR A 154 -9.61 -7.95 6.97
N GLU A 155 -9.79 -8.88 7.93
CA GLU A 155 -11.13 -9.14 8.51
C GLU A 155 -11.66 -7.94 9.31
N THR A 156 -10.79 -7.16 9.94
CA THR A 156 -11.18 -5.92 10.64
C THR A 156 -11.79 -4.91 9.66
N TYR A 157 -11.19 -4.74 8.51
CA TYR A 157 -11.69 -3.83 7.47
C TYR A 157 -12.95 -4.38 6.80
N ARG A 158 -13.06 -5.69 6.65
CA ARG A 158 -14.31 -6.33 6.22
C ARG A 158 -15.46 -5.98 7.15
N LYS A 159 -15.29 -6.16 8.46
CA LYS A 159 -16.30 -5.80 9.47
C LYS A 159 -16.67 -4.33 9.41
N ARG A 160 -15.71 -3.42 9.19
CA ARG A 160 -15.96 -1.98 9.07
C ARG A 160 -16.79 -1.65 7.81
N VAL A 161 -16.53 -2.30 6.68
CA VAL A 161 -17.35 -2.14 5.47
C VAL A 161 -18.80 -2.61 5.72
N ILE A 162 -18.98 -3.73 6.40
CA ILE A 162 -20.31 -4.23 6.80
C ILE A 162 -20.99 -3.23 7.75
N GLN A 163 -20.25 -2.66 8.71
CA GLN A 163 -20.76 -1.62 9.61
C GLN A 163 -21.23 -0.36 8.88
N LEU A 164 -20.67 -0.06 7.71
CA LEU A 164 -21.16 1.02 6.83
C LEU A 164 -22.47 0.65 6.10
N GLY A 165 -23.08 -0.50 6.38
CA GLY A 165 -24.34 -0.95 5.82
C GLY A 165 -24.18 -1.71 4.49
N GLU A 166 -23.01 -2.27 4.20
CA GLU A 166 -22.82 -3.15 3.05
C GLU A 166 -23.10 -4.61 3.44
N HIS A 167 -23.86 -5.33 2.58
CA HIS A 167 -24.26 -6.71 2.87
C HIS A 167 -23.04 -7.64 2.93
N PRO A 168 -22.91 -8.52 3.95
CA PRO A 168 -21.75 -9.41 4.13
C PRO A 168 -21.39 -10.27 2.91
N ASP A 169 -22.38 -10.68 2.11
CA ASP A 169 -22.19 -11.50 0.91
C ASP A 169 -21.45 -10.76 -0.22
N ARG A 170 -21.31 -9.45 -0.14
CA ARG A 170 -20.59 -8.62 -1.10
C ARG A 170 -19.28 -8.07 -0.57
N VAL A 171 -18.89 -8.45 0.66
CA VAL A 171 -17.68 -7.97 1.32
C VAL A 171 -16.74 -9.12 1.59
N PHE A 172 -15.59 -9.13 0.93
CA PHE A 172 -14.64 -10.23 0.92
C PHE A 172 -13.30 -9.79 1.53
N ASN A 173 -12.83 -10.52 2.54
CA ASN A 173 -11.46 -10.40 3.01
C ASN A 173 -10.56 -11.23 2.09
N VAL A 174 -9.86 -10.57 1.20
CA VAL A 174 -8.99 -11.20 0.18
C VAL A 174 -7.51 -11.09 0.50
N GLY A 175 -7.14 -10.24 1.48
CA GLY A 175 -5.76 -9.88 1.77
C GLY A 175 -5.30 -8.66 0.98
N ALA A 176 -4.10 -8.17 1.28
CA ALA A 176 -3.48 -7.04 0.60
C ALA A 176 -2.70 -7.49 -0.64
N ILE A 177 -2.99 -6.89 -1.80
CA ILE A 177 -2.29 -7.21 -3.06
C ILE A 177 -0.80 -6.91 -2.98
N GLY A 178 -0.41 -5.90 -2.18
CA GLY A 178 1.00 -5.60 -1.96
C GLY A 178 1.80 -6.80 -1.46
N ILE A 179 1.19 -7.66 -0.63
CA ILE A 179 1.83 -8.88 -0.14
C ILE A 179 2.04 -9.89 -1.28
N GLU A 180 1.07 -10.03 -2.18
CA GLU A 180 1.21 -10.89 -3.35
C GLU A 180 2.39 -10.44 -4.25
N ASN A 181 2.51 -9.14 -4.49
CA ASN A 181 3.62 -8.59 -5.26
C ASN A 181 4.97 -8.90 -4.61
N ILE A 182 5.06 -8.75 -3.28
CA ILE A 182 6.28 -9.01 -2.51
C ILE A 182 6.69 -10.48 -2.59
N LEU A 183 5.73 -11.39 -2.40
CA LEU A 183 5.99 -12.84 -2.39
C LEU A 183 6.29 -13.41 -3.78
N ASN A 184 5.79 -12.77 -4.84
CA ASN A 184 6.02 -13.17 -6.22
C ASN A 184 7.24 -12.49 -6.87
N GLU A 185 7.84 -11.48 -6.20
CA GLU A 185 9.03 -10.80 -6.71
C GLU A 185 10.26 -11.72 -6.66
N LYS A 186 11.05 -11.73 -7.74
CA LYS A 186 12.32 -12.43 -7.75
C LYS A 186 13.36 -11.66 -6.95
N LEU A 187 13.49 -12.02 -5.68
CA LEU A 187 14.42 -11.39 -4.77
C LEU A 187 15.84 -11.92 -4.95
N LEU A 188 16.82 -11.03 -4.70
CA LEU A 188 18.24 -11.34 -4.79
C LEU A 188 18.67 -12.19 -3.59
N SER A 189 19.66 -13.06 -3.83
CA SER A 189 20.42 -13.73 -2.77
C SER A 189 21.30 -12.73 -2.02
N LYS A 190 21.82 -13.14 -0.86
CA LYS A 190 22.72 -12.30 -0.07
C LYS A 190 24.00 -11.92 -0.84
N ASP A 191 24.58 -12.87 -1.57
CA ASP A 191 25.80 -12.66 -2.38
C ASP A 191 25.55 -11.70 -3.57
N GLU A 192 24.36 -11.77 -4.19
CA GLU A 192 23.97 -10.84 -5.25
C GLU A 192 23.77 -9.43 -4.69
N LEU A 193 23.16 -9.29 -3.48
CA LEU A 193 23.00 -8.01 -2.79
C LEU A 193 24.33 -7.37 -2.42
N GLU A 194 25.28 -8.13 -1.90
CA GLU A 194 26.64 -7.63 -1.57
C GLU A 194 27.30 -6.99 -2.79
N LYS A 195 27.20 -7.66 -3.95
CA LYS A 195 27.75 -7.17 -5.22
C LYS A 195 27.02 -5.94 -5.73
N GLU A 196 25.70 -5.97 -5.72
CA GLU A 196 24.83 -4.91 -6.24
C GLU A 196 24.97 -3.63 -5.41
N LEU A 197 24.92 -3.75 -4.09
CA LEU A 197 24.97 -2.62 -3.17
C LEU A 197 26.38 -2.22 -2.75
N LYS A 198 27.39 -3.06 -3.05
CA LYS A 198 28.79 -2.88 -2.66
C LYS A 198 28.97 -2.71 -1.15
N ILE A 199 28.28 -3.53 -0.37
CA ILE A 199 28.31 -3.54 1.10
C ILE A 199 28.69 -4.94 1.59
N ASP A 200 29.30 -5.00 2.78
CA ASP A 200 29.57 -6.25 3.48
C ASP A 200 28.35 -6.69 4.32
N LEU A 201 27.74 -7.80 3.94
CA LEU A 201 26.63 -8.41 4.65
C LEU A 201 27.05 -9.65 5.47
N SER A 202 28.34 -9.89 5.66
CA SER A 202 28.86 -11.04 6.44
C SER A 202 28.35 -11.01 7.90
N LYS A 203 28.25 -9.82 8.50
CA LYS A 203 27.65 -9.63 9.82
C LYS A 203 26.12 -9.61 9.76
N PRO A 204 25.42 -9.95 10.87
CA PRO A 204 23.99 -9.66 10.98
C PRO A 204 23.69 -8.18 10.74
N TYR A 205 22.57 -7.89 10.09
CA TYR A 205 22.18 -6.51 9.84
C TYR A 205 20.69 -6.27 10.05
N ALA A 206 20.34 -5.04 10.34
CA ALA A 206 18.95 -4.57 10.40
C ALA A 206 18.67 -3.61 9.24
N MET A 207 17.47 -3.72 8.67
CA MET A 207 16.91 -2.68 7.81
C MET A 207 16.36 -1.55 8.69
N ALA A 208 16.72 -0.30 8.42
CA ALA A 208 16.27 0.86 9.18
C ALA A 208 15.56 1.88 8.29
N CYS A 209 14.37 2.31 8.69
CA CYS A 209 13.58 3.27 7.94
C CYS A 209 12.78 4.17 8.89
N PHE A 210 13.08 5.46 8.91
CA PHE A 210 12.44 6.41 9.81
C PHE A 210 11.91 7.63 9.04
N HIS A 211 10.64 7.98 9.27
CA HIS A 211 9.94 9.08 8.62
C HIS A 211 9.47 10.10 9.65
N PRO A 212 9.31 11.37 9.25
CA PRO A 212 8.70 12.38 10.10
C PRO A 212 7.28 11.97 10.55
N VAL A 213 6.88 12.40 11.74
CA VAL A 213 5.49 12.31 12.21
C VAL A 213 4.87 13.69 12.03
N THR A 214 4.05 13.85 10.99
CA THR A 214 3.58 15.16 10.52
C THR A 214 2.67 15.91 11.51
N LEU A 215 2.12 15.22 12.50
CA LEU A 215 1.28 15.80 13.56
C LEU A 215 2.08 16.15 14.84
N GLU A 216 3.39 15.89 14.87
CA GLU A 216 4.26 16.22 15.99
C GLU A 216 5.21 17.34 15.59
N GLU A 217 5.13 18.47 16.25
CA GLU A 217 6.03 19.60 15.97
C GLU A 217 7.38 19.41 16.65
N ASN A 218 8.49 19.61 15.90
CA ASN A 218 9.88 19.65 16.39
C ASN A 218 10.40 18.39 17.11
N THR A 219 9.80 17.23 16.87
CA THR A 219 10.24 15.96 17.50
C THR A 219 11.18 15.13 16.64
N SER A 220 11.18 15.34 15.33
CA SER A 220 11.89 14.52 14.34
C SER A 220 13.40 14.39 14.63
N GLU A 221 14.09 15.48 14.97
CA GLU A 221 15.53 15.47 15.28
C GLU A 221 15.84 14.63 16.52
N LYS A 222 15.04 14.79 17.58
CA LYS A 222 15.20 14.03 18.82
C LYS A 222 14.97 12.54 18.61
N HIS A 223 13.92 12.18 17.88
CA HIS A 223 13.52 10.80 17.67
C HIS A 223 14.52 10.04 16.77
N ILE A 224 14.95 10.64 15.65
CA ILE A 224 15.96 10.01 14.80
C ILE A 224 17.32 9.91 15.51
N THR A 225 17.72 10.90 16.32
CA THR A 225 18.95 10.85 17.10
C THR A 225 18.93 9.69 18.09
N ALA A 226 17.80 9.48 18.80
CA ALA A 226 17.65 8.34 19.72
C ALA A 226 17.82 6.99 19.00
N LEU A 227 17.24 6.84 17.79
CA LEU A 227 17.41 5.65 16.97
C LEU A 227 18.88 5.46 16.56
N LEU A 228 19.54 6.51 16.04
CA LEU A 228 20.92 6.44 15.57
C LEU A 228 21.91 6.14 16.71
N GLU A 229 21.74 6.72 17.89
CA GLU A 229 22.56 6.39 19.07
C GLU A 229 22.34 4.95 19.56
N ALA A 230 21.10 4.46 19.52
CA ALA A 230 20.82 3.06 19.82
C ALA A 230 21.52 2.12 18.82
N CYS A 231 21.44 2.40 17.51
CA CYS A 231 22.10 1.61 16.45
C CYS A 231 23.63 1.63 16.58
N LYS A 232 24.21 2.78 16.81
CA LYS A 232 25.65 3.00 17.02
C LYS A 232 26.23 2.14 18.13
N ALA A 233 25.45 1.86 19.18
CA ALA A 233 25.87 1.04 20.31
C ALA A 233 26.08 -0.45 19.97
N TYR A 234 25.47 -0.97 18.87
CA TYR A 234 25.56 -2.38 18.46
C TYR A 234 26.67 -2.63 17.43
N LYS A 235 27.94 -2.60 17.84
CA LYS A 235 29.12 -2.72 16.94
C LYS A 235 29.22 -4.06 16.18
N ASN A 236 28.58 -5.11 16.65
CA ASN A 236 28.57 -6.43 16.01
C ASN A 236 27.42 -6.63 15.01
N MET A 237 26.65 -5.57 14.73
CA MET A 237 25.53 -5.58 13.82
C MET A 237 25.59 -4.35 12.90
N ASN A 238 25.27 -4.52 11.65
CA ASN A 238 25.16 -3.43 10.68
C ASN A 238 23.73 -2.90 10.60
N PHE A 239 23.57 -1.61 10.32
CA PHE A 239 22.27 -0.97 10.12
C PHE A 239 22.25 -0.31 8.75
N ILE A 240 21.31 -0.75 7.91
CA ILE A 240 21.15 -0.25 6.55
C ILE A 240 19.95 0.69 6.53
N PHE A 241 20.21 1.98 6.45
CA PHE A 241 19.20 3.02 6.43
C PHE A 241 18.77 3.36 5.01
N THR A 242 17.45 3.49 4.80
CA THR A 242 16.91 4.23 3.65
C THR A 242 16.48 5.62 4.10
N LYS A 243 16.83 6.63 3.30
CA LYS A 243 16.45 8.02 3.55
C LYS A 243 14.95 8.21 3.34
N THR A 244 14.38 9.16 4.07
CA THR A 244 12.98 9.56 3.92
C THR A 244 12.81 10.48 2.70
N ASN A 245 11.57 10.56 2.20
CA ASN A 245 11.19 11.45 1.11
C ASN A 245 11.29 12.94 1.52
N ALA A 246 10.96 13.85 0.58
CA ALA A 246 10.99 15.30 0.78
C ALA A 246 9.83 15.85 1.62
N ASP A 247 9.33 15.06 2.59
CA ASP A 247 8.31 15.51 3.55
C ASP A 247 8.86 16.58 4.49
N THR A 248 7.97 17.32 5.15
CA THR A 248 8.34 18.27 6.21
C THR A 248 9.24 17.55 7.24
N ASP A 249 10.34 18.16 7.66
CA ASP A 249 11.41 17.59 8.52
C ASP A 249 12.21 16.42 7.91
N GLY A 250 11.88 15.92 6.74
CA GLY A 250 12.65 14.86 6.08
C GLY A 250 14.12 15.21 5.86
N ARG A 251 14.42 16.47 5.59
CA ARG A 251 15.80 16.96 5.37
C ARG A 251 16.67 16.85 6.62
N ILE A 252 16.13 17.11 7.82
CA ILE A 252 16.89 17.00 9.07
C ILE A 252 17.21 15.55 9.38
N ILE A 253 16.23 14.65 9.17
CA ILE A 253 16.41 13.20 9.33
C ILE A 253 17.51 12.70 8.40
N ASN A 254 17.45 13.03 7.11
CA ASN A 254 18.42 12.58 6.11
C ASN A 254 19.83 13.09 6.42
N ARG A 255 19.98 14.36 6.82
CA ARG A 255 21.26 14.93 7.23
C ARG A 255 21.90 14.21 8.41
N LEU A 256 21.09 13.83 9.42
CA LEU A 256 21.58 13.09 10.58
C LEU A 256 21.96 11.65 10.20
N ILE A 257 21.19 10.99 9.37
CA ILE A 257 21.54 9.66 8.86
C ILE A 257 22.88 9.70 8.12
N ASP A 258 23.10 10.69 7.22
CA ASP A 258 24.36 10.84 6.50
C ASP A 258 25.53 11.04 7.45
N LYS A 259 25.40 11.98 8.40
CA LYS A 259 26.43 12.26 9.40
C LYS A 259 26.82 10.98 10.17
N TYR A 260 25.82 10.22 10.66
CA TYR A 260 26.12 9.01 11.42
C TYR A 260 26.71 7.88 10.55
N ALA A 261 26.35 7.80 9.29
CA ALA A 261 26.94 6.85 8.35
C ALA A 261 28.42 7.19 8.05
N GLU A 262 28.77 8.47 7.99
CA GLU A 262 30.18 8.91 7.84
C GLU A 262 31.02 8.65 9.09
N GLU A 263 30.42 8.73 10.28
CA GLU A 263 31.12 8.62 11.56
C GLU A 263 31.16 7.20 12.15
N ASN A 264 30.37 6.23 11.61
CA ASN A 264 30.21 4.91 12.19
C ASN A 264 30.18 3.80 11.13
N ASP A 265 31.16 2.90 11.14
CA ASP A 265 31.33 1.81 10.19
C ASP A 265 30.16 0.80 10.18
N ASN A 266 29.35 0.75 11.23
CA ASN A 266 28.19 -0.14 11.33
C ASN A 266 26.87 0.51 10.85
N ILE A 267 26.91 1.70 10.27
CA ILE A 267 25.76 2.42 9.72
C ILE A 267 26.02 2.72 8.26
N THR A 268 25.12 2.28 7.38
CA THR A 268 25.17 2.56 5.94
C THR A 268 23.87 3.23 5.51
N ALA A 269 23.95 4.24 4.64
CA ALA A 269 22.80 5.01 4.19
C ALA A 269 22.63 4.95 2.67
N PHE A 270 21.40 4.72 2.23
CA PHE A 270 20.99 4.78 0.82
C PHE A 270 19.88 5.79 0.63
N THR A 271 19.96 6.58 -0.43
CA THR A 271 18.87 7.49 -0.80
C THR A 271 17.62 6.70 -1.21
N SER A 272 17.82 5.63 -1.97
CA SER A 272 16.79 4.66 -2.35
C SER A 272 17.47 3.35 -2.76
N LEU A 273 16.87 2.24 -2.41
CA LEU A 273 17.31 0.91 -2.85
C LEU A 273 16.53 0.41 -4.08
N GLY A 274 15.42 1.05 -4.42
CA GLY A 274 14.44 0.48 -5.34
C GLY A 274 13.74 -0.76 -4.74
N THR A 275 12.67 -1.22 -5.37
CA THR A 275 11.79 -2.25 -4.78
C THR A 275 12.50 -3.58 -4.56
N VAL A 276 13.19 -4.11 -5.58
CA VAL A 276 13.81 -5.44 -5.51
C VAL A 276 14.92 -5.49 -4.46
N ASN A 277 15.84 -4.51 -4.47
CA ASN A 277 16.93 -4.47 -3.48
C ASN A 277 16.39 -4.25 -2.07
N TYR A 278 15.39 -3.33 -1.90
CA TYR A 278 14.77 -3.08 -0.60
C TYR A 278 14.17 -4.36 0.01
N LEU A 279 13.35 -5.07 -0.76
CA LEU A 279 12.72 -6.31 -0.30
C LEU A 279 13.74 -7.42 -0.08
N SER A 280 14.80 -7.48 -0.90
CA SER A 280 15.87 -8.45 -0.73
C SER A 280 16.70 -8.17 0.52
N VAL A 281 17.04 -6.89 0.79
CA VAL A 281 17.68 -6.48 2.05
C VAL A 281 16.78 -6.83 3.24
N LEU A 282 15.49 -6.50 3.17
CA LEU A 282 14.52 -6.81 4.23
C LEU A 282 14.46 -8.32 4.48
N LYS A 283 14.30 -9.14 3.45
CA LYS A 283 14.20 -10.61 3.55
C LYS A 283 15.37 -11.25 4.30
N HIS A 284 16.58 -10.75 4.10
CA HIS A 284 17.80 -11.30 4.70
C HIS A 284 18.23 -10.59 5.99
N SER A 285 17.50 -9.55 6.43
CA SER A 285 17.79 -8.82 7.65
C SER A 285 17.44 -9.61 8.91
N ALA A 286 18.12 -9.33 10.01
CA ALA A 286 17.79 -9.88 11.33
C ALA A 286 16.52 -9.22 11.91
N MET A 287 16.23 -7.99 11.50
CA MET A 287 15.03 -7.23 11.88
C MET A 287 14.85 -6.00 10.99
N ILE A 288 13.66 -5.42 11.02
CA ILE A 288 13.43 -4.05 10.58
C ILE A 288 13.16 -3.15 11.78
N ILE A 289 13.73 -1.94 11.77
CA ILE A 289 13.62 -0.97 12.85
C ILE A 289 13.25 0.42 12.32
N GLY A 290 12.32 1.09 12.97
CA GLY A 290 11.87 2.44 12.62
C GLY A 290 10.37 2.61 12.72
N ASN A 291 9.80 3.47 11.88
CA ASN A 291 8.37 3.78 11.88
C ASN A 291 7.74 3.64 10.47
N SER A 292 8.36 2.88 9.59
CA SER A 292 7.82 2.59 8.26
C SER A 292 6.67 1.59 8.33
N SER A 293 5.67 1.75 7.46
CA SER A 293 4.60 0.77 7.28
C SER A 293 5.10 -0.60 6.79
N SER A 294 6.27 -0.64 6.16
CA SER A 294 6.93 -1.87 5.69
C SER A 294 7.15 -2.88 6.84
N GLY A 295 7.47 -2.38 8.04
CA GLY A 295 7.59 -3.25 9.23
C GLY A 295 6.29 -3.96 9.63
N LEU A 296 5.13 -3.38 9.32
CA LEU A 296 3.83 -3.95 9.63
C LEU A 296 3.25 -4.78 8.47
N LEU A 297 3.46 -4.34 7.24
CA LEU A 297 2.86 -4.94 6.04
C LEU A 297 3.74 -6.05 5.48
N GLU A 298 5.03 -5.79 5.30
CA GLU A 298 5.94 -6.61 4.49
C GLU A 298 6.77 -7.58 5.35
N ALA A 299 7.39 -7.07 6.41
CA ALA A 299 8.28 -7.85 7.27
C ALA A 299 7.66 -9.13 7.87
N PRO A 300 6.37 -9.14 8.28
CA PRO A 300 5.73 -10.36 8.76
C PRO A 300 5.71 -11.49 7.73
N SER A 301 5.61 -11.18 6.43
CA SER A 301 5.64 -12.19 5.35
C SER A 301 7.01 -12.87 5.20
N PHE A 302 8.08 -12.24 5.68
CA PHE A 302 9.42 -12.80 5.72
C PHE A 302 9.77 -13.45 7.07
N GLY A 303 8.85 -13.41 8.03
CA GLY A 303 9.09 -13.95 9.37
C GLY A 303 10.15 -13.18 10.16
N ILE A 304 10.25 -11.86 9.97
CA ILE A 304 11.30 -11.01 10.51
C ILE A 304 10.75 -10.16 11.66
N PRO A 305 11.47 -10.04 12.79
CA PRO A 305 11.15 -9.11 13.86
C PRO A 305 11.05 -7.67 13.37
N THR A 306 10.02 -6.96 13.82
CA THR A 306 9.82 -5.53 13.56
C THR A 306 9.91 -4.76 14.88
N ILE A 307 10.71 -3.70 14.91
CA ILE A 307 10.71 -2.69 15.98
C ILE A 307 10.01 -1.44 15.45
N ASN A 308 8.78 -1.22 15.88
CA ASN A 308 7.97 -0.07 15.52
C ASN A 308 8.16 1.04 16.57
N ILE A 309 8.74 2.18 16.16
CA ILE A 309 9.11 3.28 17.02
C ILE A 309 8.07 4.40 16.95
N GLY A 310 7.49 4.75 18.09
CA GLY A 310 6.52 5.84 18.21
C GLY A 310 5.14 5.53 17.64
N GLU A 311 4.34 6.57 17.41
CA GLU A 311 2.92 6.44 17.14
C GLU A 311 2.52 6.56 15.64
N ARG A 312 3.48 6.74 14.72
CA ARG A 312 3.18 6.94 13.29
C ARG A 312 2.28 5.83 12.70
N GLN A 313 2.42 4.60 13.21
CA GLN A 313 1.65 3.44 12.77
C GLN A 313 0.48 3.08 13.71
N LYS A 314 0.10 3.99 14.61
CA LYS A 314 -1.00 3.79 15.56
C LYS A 314 -2.31 3.48 14.83
N GLY A 315 -3.08 2.55 15.36
CA GLY A 315 -4.36 2.12 14.77
C GLY A 315 -4.25 1.09 13.65
N ARG A 316 -3.05 0.83 13.12
CA ARG A 316 -2.84 -0.23 12.13
C ARG A 316 -2.78 -1.61 12.81
N ILE A 317 -3.29 -2.61 12.09
CA ILE A 317 -3.21 -4.01 12.51
C ILE A 317 -1.74 -4.44 12.53
N GLN A 318 -1.34 -5.14 13.58
CA GLN A 318 0.03 -5.60 13.78
C GLN A 318 0.08 -7.12 13.92
N ALA A 319 1.11 -7.71 13.33
CA ALA A 319 1.45 -9.11 13.50
C ALA A 319 2.14 -9.35 14.86
N THR A 320 2.22 -10.61 15.29
CA THR A 320 2.90 -10.99 16.54
C THR A 320 4.42 -10.78 16.49
N SER A 321 4.98 -10.55 15.32
CA SER A 321 6.40 -10.21 15.11
C SER A 321 6.75 -8.74 15.39
N VAL A 322 5.79 -7.90 15.84
CA VAL A 322 6.00 -6.47 16.06
C VAL A 322 6.25 -6.18 17.55
N ILE A 323 7.30 -5.43 17.82
CA ILE A 323 7.63 -4.82 19.10
C ILE A 323 7.40 -3.32 18.98
N ASN A 324 6.53 -2.75 19.82
CA ASN A 324 6.36 -1.29 19.91
C ASN A 324 7.26 -0.74 21.01
N CYS A 325 7.88 0.42 20.77
CA CYS A 325 8.63 1.17 21.77
C CYS A 325 8.50 2.67 21.56
N ASN A 326 8.75 3.44 22.60
CA ASN A 326 8.82 4.90 22.50
C ASN A 326 10.12 5.33 21.80
N PRO A 327 10.14 6.55 21.20
CA PRO A 327 11.31 7.07 20.49
C PRO A 327 12.38 7.62 21.46
N ASN A 328 12.90 6.76 22.34
CA ASN A 328 14.03 7.03 23.22
C ASN A 328 15.06 5.90 23.14
N GLU A 329 16.31 6.25 23.36
CA GLU A 329 17.46 5.37 23.14
C GLU A 329 17.38 4.07 23.97
N GLU A 330 16.98 4.14 25.24
CA GLU A 330 16.95 3.00 26.14
C GLU A 330 15.86 1.99 25.75
N GLU A 331 14.65 2.45 25.43
CA GLU A 331 13.59 1.56 25.00
C GLU A 331 13.90 0.93 23.63
N ILE A 332 14.53 1.69 22.72
CA ILE A 332 14.99 1.16 21.43
C ILE A 332 16.04 0.06 21.63
N LYS A 333 17.03 0.26 22.50
CA LYS A 333 18.01 -0.78 22.84
C LYS A 333 17.39 -2.02 23.45
N GLN A 334 16.41 -1.86 24.35
CA GLN A 334 15.67 -2.98 24.91
C GLN A 334 14.87 -3.73 23.83
N ALA A 335 14.25 -3.01 22.91
CA ALA A 335 13.54 -3.59 21.77
C ALA A 335 14.47 -4.36 20.84
N ILE A 336 15.68 -3.83 20.54
CA ILE A 336 16.69 -4.55 19.74
C ILE A 336 17.10 -5.83 20.46
N LYS A 337 17.40 -5.78 21.78
CA LYS A 337 17.75 -6.96 22.55
C LYS A 337 16.62 -8.01 22.53
N LYS A 338 15.38 -7.60 22.65
CA LYS A 338 14.21 -8.48 22.57
C LYS A 338 14.08 -9.10 21.18
N ALA A 339 14.20 -8.31 20.12
CA ALA A 339 14.10 -8.76 18.73
C ALA A 339 15.17 -9.81 18.37
N LEU A 340 16.36 -9.71 18.97
CA LEU A 340 17.46 -10.65 18.77
C LEU A 340 17.40 -11.89 19.69
N SER A 341 16.42 -12.01 20.58
CA SER A 341 16.28 -13.21 21.40
C SER A 341 15.74 -14.40 20.60
N ASP A 342 16.27 -15.60 20.87
CA ASP A 342 15.84 -16.84 20.20
C ASP A 342 14.33 -17.06 20.27
N SER A 343 13.71 -16.73 21.41
CA SER A 343 12.26 -16.85 21.60
C SER A 343 11.47 -15.93 20.68
N PHE A 344 11.92 -14.67 20.50
CA PHE A 344 11.22 -13.72 19.66
C PHE A 344 11.48 -13.97 18.16
N ILE A 345 12.70 -14.39 17.80
CA ILE A 345 13.01 -14.83 16.42
C ILE A 345 12.11 -16.01 16.02
N LYS A 346 11.94 -16.97 16.93
CA LYS A 346 11.01 -18.09 16.68
C LYS A 346 9.57 -17.60 16.51
N GLN A 347 9.10 -16.74 17.41
CA GLN A 347 7.76 -16.13 17.31
C GLN A 347 7.57 -15.38 15.99
N ALA A 348 8.56 -14.61 15.55
CA ALA A 348 8.49 -13.88 14.29
C ALA A 348 8.41 -14.82 13.08
N LYS A 349 9.15 -15.93 13.08
CA LYS A 349 9.10 -16.95 12.02
C LYS A 349 7.76 -17.70 11.94
N GLU A 350 7.08 -17.85 13.06
CA GLU A 350 5.78 -18.51 13.17
C GLU A 350 4.60 -17.53 12.98
N THR A 351 4.91 -16.25 12.79
CA THR A 351 3.88 -15.22 12.66
C THR A 351 3.08 -15.38 11.37
N VAL A 352 1.76 -15.18 11.48
CA VAL A 352 0.87 -15.07 10.32
C VAL A 352 0.72 -13.60 9.98
N ASN A 353 0.98 -13.22 8.74
CA ASN A 353 0.77 -11.85 8.30
C ASN A 353 -0.75 -11.55 8.26
N PRO A 354 -1.24 -10.58 9.06
CA PRO A 354 -2.67 -10.25 9.09
C PRO A 354 -3.18 -9.65 7.77
N TYR A 355 -2.28 -9.23 6.90
CA TYR A 355 -2.58 -8.65 5.59
C TYR A 355 -2.63 -9.69 4.45
N GLY A 356 -2.45 -10.98 4.74
CA GLY A 356 -2.66 -12.06 3.78
C GLY A 356 -1.42 -12.90 3.48
N ASP A 357 -1.61 -13.83 2.55
CA ASP A 357 -0.69 -14.92 2.22
C ASP A 357 -0.17 -14.88 0.76
N GLY A 358 -0.46 -13.80 0.02
CA GLY A 358 -0.02 -13.63 -1.37
C GLY A 358 -0.95 -14.23 -2.45
N ASN A 359 -2.14 -14.69 -2.09
CA ASN A 359 -3.12 -15.22 -3.05
C ASN A 359 -4.30 -14.26 -3.28
N THR A 360 -4.08 -12.96 -3.10
CA THR A 360 -5.12 -11.93 -3.10
C THR A 360 -5.80 -11.80 -4.46
N SER A 361 -5.03 -11.68 -5.53
CA SER A 361 -5.61 -11.51 -6.87
C SER A 361 -6.41 -12.74 -7.32
N GLU A 362 -6.01 -13.97 -6.92
CA GLU A 362 -6.77 -15.18 -7.21
C GLU A 362 -8.15 -15.12 -6.58
N ARG A 363 -8.24 -14.81 -5.28
CA ARG A 363 -9.52 -14.66 -4.56
C ARG A 363 -10.40 -13.59 -5.18
N ILE A 364 -9.83 -12.45 -5.59
CA ILE A 364 -10.57 -11.39 -6.29
C ILE A 364 -11.15 -11.90 -7.61
N ILE A 365 -10.34 -12.62 -8.39
CA ILE A 365 -10.75 -13.16 -9.68
C ILE A 365 -11.87 -14.20 -9.54
N GLU A 366 -11.80 -15.07 -8.54
CA GLU A 366 -12.85 -16.06 -8.25
C GLU A 366 -14.18 -15.37 -7.96
N VAL A 367 -14.20 -14.35 -7.12
CA VAL A 367 -15.39 -13.57 -6.82
C VAL A 367 -15.91 -12.83 -8.06
N ILE A 368 -15.04 -12.16 -8.82
CA ILE A 368 -15.45 -11.47 -10.05
C ILE A 368 -16.07 -12.46 -11.04
N LYS A 369 -15.47 -13.63 -11.23
CA LYS A 369 -16.05 -14.69 -12.10
C LYS A 369 -17.43 -15.12 -11.61
N GLU A 370 -17.57 -15.37 -10.33
CA GLU A 370 -18.82 -15.80 -9.72
C GLU A 370 -19.93 -14.78 -9.96
N TYR A 371 -19.67 -13.49 -9.75
CA TYR A 371 -20.66 -12.43 -9.91
C TYR A 371 -20.95 -12.09 -11.37
N MET A 372 -19.92 -12.06 -12.21
CA MET A 372 -20.07 -11.64 -13.61
C MET A 372 -20.66 -12.74 -14.50
N LEU A 373 -20.22 -13.99 -14.31
CA LEU A 373 -20.67 -15.11 -15.13
C LEU A 373 -21.93 -15.79 -14.55
N GLY A 374 -22.13 -15.67 -13.24
CA GLY A 374 -23.33 -16.14 -12.55
C GLY A 374 -24.51 -15.18 -12.61
N GLU A 375 -24.38 -14.02 -13.28
CA GLU A 375 -25.41 -12.97 -13.38
C GLU A 375 -25.99 -12.53 -12.02
N LYS A 376 -25.12 -12.48 -10.99
CA LYS A 376 -25.53 -12.22 -9.60
C LYS A 376 -25.64 -10.73 -9.25
N ILE A 377 -25.30 -9.81 -10.17
CA ILE A 377 -25.32 -8.38 -9.89
C ILE A 377 -26.73 -7.83 -9.96
N ASN A 378 -27.22 -7.34 -8.82
CA ASN A 378 -28.46 -6.58 -8.71
C ASN A 378 -28.19 -5.23 -8.06
N LEU A 379 -28.23 -4.15 -8.83
CA LEU A 379 -27.92 -2.79 -8.35
C LEU A 379 -28.93 -2.23 -7.34
N LYS A 380 -30.04 -2.91 -7.06
CA LYS A 380 -30.95 -2.57 -5.96
C LYS A 380 -30.33 -3.04 -4.65
N LYS A 381 -29.40 -2.24 -4.12
CA LYS A 381 -28.75 -2.52 -2.83
C LYS A 381 -29.71 -2.22 -1.68
N GLU A 382 -29.81 -3.18 -0.76
CA GLU A 382 -30.43 -2.96 0.54
C GLU A 382 -29.35 -2.51 1.52
N PHE A 383 -29.72 -1.63 2.47
CA PHE A 383 -28.85 -1.28 3.59
C PHE A 383 -28.84 -2.46 4.56
N TYR A 384 -27.66 -2.91 4.94
CA TYR A 384 -27.51 -3.98 5.92
C TYR A 384 -27.40 -3.39 7.30
N ASP A 385 -28.47 -3.57 8.10
CA ASP A 385 -28.50 -3.14 9.49
C ASP A 385 -27.71 -4.13 10.36
N VAL A 386 -26.72 -3.63 11.08
CA VAL A 386 -26.00 -4.40 12.10
C VAL A 386 -26.66 -4.17 13.45
N GLU A 387 -26.78 -5.20 14.28
CA GLU A 387 -27.22 -5.05 15.65
C GLU A 387 -26.24 -4.17 16.43
N VAL A 388 -26.74 -3.04 16.93
CA VAL A 388 -25.94 -2.13 17.75
C VAL A 388 -26.14 -2.53 19.21
N VAL A 389 -25.10 -3.14 19.80
CA VAL A 389 -25.13 -3.50 21.22
C VAL A 389 -24.65 -2.28 22.03
N GLY A 390 -25.52 -1.74 22.87
CA GLY A 390 -25.15 -0.76 23.89
C GLY A 390 -25.40 0.73 23.54
N ILE A 391 -26.44 1.05 22.74
CA ILE A 391 -27.03 2.40 22.74
C ILE A 391 -28.14 2.47 23.78
#